data_3d9d257daeeccb6df1086998cebca7df
#
_entry.id   3d9d257daeeccb6df1086998cebca7df
#
_cell.length_a   1.000
_cell.length_b   1.000
_cell.length_c   1.000
_cell.angle_alpha   90.00
_cell.angle_beta   90.00
_cell.angle_gamma   90.00
#
_symmetry.space_group_name_H-M   'P 1'
#
loop_
_entity.id
_entity.type
_entity.pdbx_description
1 polymer ?
#
loop_
_entity_poly.entity_id
_entity_poly.type
_entity_poly.pdbx_seq_one_letter_code
_entity_poly.pdbx_strand_id
1 'polypeptide(L)'
;MSFISVFDVMGPNMIGPSSSHTAGAARISYLAQKMIEGPLKRADFILYGSFAKTYHGHGTDRALLGGIMGFSTDDMRIRNSFDIAHEKGLKFSFTPNEQETDIHPNTVDICMENEKGQKMTVRGESLGGGKVRIVDINHVQVDFTGEYSAVIVIHQDTPGVVAYITCLLYTSDAADDLIG
;
A
#
# COMPACT_ATOMS: atom_id res chain seq x y z
N MET A 1 18.23 -3.34 -24.21
CA MET A 1 16.80 -3.66 -24.36
C MET A 1 16.44 -4.56 -23.21
N SER A 2 15.55 -4.13 -22.31
CA SER A 2 15.02 -4.99 -21.27
C SER A 2 14.09 -6.01 -21.92
N PHE A 3 14.32 -7.28 -21.64
CA PHE A 3 13.44 -8.36 -22.11
C PHE A 3 12.14 -8.28 -21.33
N ILE A 4 11.01 -8.05 -22.01
CA ILE A 4 9.68 -8.08 -21.39
C ILE A 4 9.16 -9.51 -21.50
N SER A 5 9.00 -10.17 -20.36
CA SER A 5 8.40 -11.50 -20.28
C SER A 5 6.89 -11.42 -20.58
N VAL A 6 6.32 -12.48 -21.16
CA VAL A 6 4.86 -12.60 -21.29
C VAL A 6 4.17 -12.52 -19.92
N PHE A 7 4.81 -12.98 -18.86
CA PHE A 7 4.30 -12.87 -17.49
C PHE A 7 4.30 -11.44 -16.95
N ASP A 8 5.13 -10.52 -17.48
CA ASP A 8 5.08 -9.10 -17.13
C ASP A 8 3.87 -8.39 -17.77
N VAL A 9 3.33 -8.97 -18.85
CA VAL A 9 2.15 -8.46 -19.57
C VAL A 9 0.85 -9.05 -19.02
N MET A 10 0.92 -10.26 -18.47
CA MET A 10 -0.23 -10.90 -17.79
C MET A 10 -0.43 -10.21 -16.44
N GLY A 11 -1.50 -9.42 -16.31
CA GLY A 11 -1.87 -8.80 -15.03
C GLY A 11 -2.22 -9.85 -13.98
N PRO A 12 -2.20 -9.47 -12.69
CA PRO A 12 -2.58 -10.37 -11.61
C PRO A 12 -4.04 -10.80 -11.71
N ASN A 13 -4.39 -11.94 -11.08
CA ASN A 13 -5.78 -12.24 -10.81
C ASN A 13 -6.37 -11.11 -9.98
N MET A 14 -7.47 -10.52 -10.44
CA MET A 14 -8.03 -9.33 -9.80
C MET A 14 -9.55 -9.26 -9.95
N ILE A 15 -10.19 -8.61 -9.00
CA ILE A 15 -11.58 -8.20 -9.06
C ILE A 15 -11.63 -6.75 -9.50
N GLY A 16 -12.05 -6.53 -10.74
CA GLY A 16 -12.21 -5.19 -11.31
C GLY A 16 -11.57 -5.06 -12.70
N PRO A 17 -11.83 -3.94 -13.39
CA PRO A 17 -11.51 -3.79 -14.81
C PRO A 17 -10.07 -3.33 -15.11
N SER A 18 -9.30 -2.90 -14.09
CA SER A 18 -8.01 -2.23 -14.32
C SER A 18 -6.91 -2.75 -13.42
N SER A 19 -5.80 -3.18 -14.02
CA SER A 19 -4.62 -3.64 -13.27
C SER A 19 -3.94 -2.52 -12.47
N SER A 20 -4.02 -1.27 -12.90
CA SER A 20 -3.46 -0.13 -12.17
C SER A 20 -4.45 0.45 -11.16
N HIS A 21 -5.72 0.68 -11.58
CA HIS A 21 -6.71 1.35 -10.75
C HIS A 21 -7.43 0.43 -9.77
N THR A 22 -7.44 -0.88 -10.00
CA THR A 22 -8.07 -1.84 -9.09
C THR A 22 -7.01 -2.68 -8.38
N ALA A 23 -6.25 -3.51 -9.10
CA ALA A 23 -5.27 -4.39 -8.46
C ALA A 23 -4.14 -3.60 -7.79
N GLY A 24 -3.60 -2.56 -8.45
CA GLY A 24 -2.57 -1.70 -7.87
C GLY A 24 -3.06 -0.97 -6.62
N ALA A 25 -4.26 -0.40 -6.67
CA ALA A 25 -4.88 0.28 -5.53
C ALA A 25 -5.08 -0.68 -4.33
N ALA A 26 -5.65 -1.87 -4.56
CA ALA A 26 -5.82 -2.88 -3.53
C ALA A 26 -4.48 -3.29 -2.91
N ARG A 27 -3.44 -3.49 -3.73
CA ARG A 27 -2.11 -3.89 -3.26
C ARG A 27 -1.43 -2.79 -2.44
N ILE A 28 -1.52 -1.52 -2.85
CA ILE A 28 -1.00 -0.39 -2.06
C ILE A 28 -1.63 -0.38 -0.66
N SER A 29 -2.96 -0.43 -0.59
CA SER A 29 -3.68 -0.43 0.70
C SER A 29 -3.39 -1.66 1.54
N TYR A 30 -3.26 -2.83 0.92
CA TYR A 30 -2.89 -4.06 1.60
C TYR A 30 -1.50 -3.96 2.25
N LEU A 31 -0.51 -3.39 1.52
CA LEU A 31 0.83 -3.14 2.07
C LEU A 31 0.78 -2.12 3.21
N ALA A 32 0.05 -1.02 3.04
CA ALA A 32 -0.11 0.00 4.08
C ALA A 32 -0.70 -0.59 5.37
N GLN A 33 -1.73 -1.44 5.25
CA GLN A 33 -2.34 -2.11 6.41
C GLN A 33 -1.34 -2.98 7.19
N LYS A 34 -0.38 -3.60 6.51
CA LYS A 34 0.66 -4.42 7.15
C LYS A 34 1.66 -3.62 7.98
N MET A 35 1.74 -2.31 7.78
CA MET A 35 2.69 -1.43 8.47
C MET A 35 2.17 -0.89 9.80
N ILE A 36 0.88 -0.97 10.07
CA ILE A 36 0.27 -0.51 11.32
C ILE A 36 -0.27 -1.69 12.11
N GLU A 37 -0.03 -1.70 13.42
CA GLU A 37 -0.45 -2.80 14.27
C GLU A 37 -1.92 -2.71 14.68
N GLY A 38 -2.58 -3.88 14.69
CA GLY A 38 -3.92 -4.06 15.24
C GLY A 38 -5.06 -3.54 14.34
N PRO A 39 -6.29 -3.56 14.85
CA PRO A 39 -7.46 -3.17 14.09
C PRO A 39 -7.47 -1.68 13.77
N LEU A 40 -7.87 -1.35 12.55
CA LEU A 40 -8.03 0.04 12.11
C LEU A 40 -9.38 0.59 12.56
N LYS A 41 -9.34 1.80 13.11
CA LYS A 41 -10.50 2.61 13.45
C LYS A 41 -10.90 3.56 12.33
N ARG A 42 -9.90 4.06 11.59
CA ARG A 42 -10.07 5.04 10.51
C ARG A 42 -9.03 4.87 9.42
N ALA A 43 -9.45 5.09 8.16
CA ALA A 43 -8.58 5.16 6.99
C ALA A 43 -9.09 6.26 6.03
N ASP A 44 -8.31 7.32 5.82
CA ASP A 44 -8.62 8.38 4.88
C ASP A 44 -7.68 8.29 3.68
N PHE A 45 -8.25 8.40 2.48
CA PHE A 45 -7.53 8.27 1.22
C PHE A 45 -7.52 9.61 0.48
N ILE A 46 -6.33 10.14 0.19
CA ILE A 46 -6.14 11.31 -0.65
C ILE A 46 -5.66 10.83 -2.01
N LEU A 47 -6.42 11.08 -3.04
CA LEU A 47 -6.20 10.55 -4.39
C LEU A 47 -5.63 11.62 -5.28
N TYR A 48 -4.65 11.26 -6.12
CA TYR A 48 -3.98 12.18 -7.01
C TYR A 48 -4.12 11.77 -8.48
N GLY A 49 -3.96 12.73 -9.36
CA GLY A 49 -3.88 12.53 -10.81
C GLY A 49 -5.03 11.72 -11.41
N SER A 50 -4.72 10.57 -12.01
CA SER A 50 -5.72 9.69 -12.62
C SER A 50 -6.60 9.01 -11.57
N PHE A 51 -6.05 8.66 -10.40
CA PHE A 51 -6.84 8.11 -9.30
C PHE A 51 -7.92 9.11 -8.85
N ALA A 52 -7.56 10.40 -8.68
CA ALA A 52 -8.52 11.44 -8.29
C ALA A 52 -9.69 11.57 -9.28
N LYS A 53 -9.39 11.46 -10.58
CA LYS A 53 -10.39 11.69 -11.65
C LYS A 53 -11.32 10.51 -11.90
N THR A 54 -10.86 9.28 -11.63
CA THR A 54 -11.55 8.07 -12.14
C THR A 54 -11.90 7.05 -11.04
N TYR A 55 -11.65 7.34 -9.77
CA TYR A 55 -11.72 6.35 -8.68
C TYR A 55 -13.08 5.65 -8.54
N HIS A 56 -14.18 6.34 -8.75
CA HIS A 56 -15.52 5.72 -8.73
C HIS A 56 -15.76 4.79 -9.94
N GLY A 57 -15.40 5.26 -11.16
CA GLY A 57 -15.66 4.52 -12.39
C GLY A 57 -14.88 3.22 -12.54
N HIS A 58 -13.65 3.19 -12.01
CA HIS A 58 -12.78 2.01 -12.07
C HIS A 58 -12.80 1.17 -10.78
N GLY A 59 -13.62 1.54 -9.79
CA GLY A 59 -13.69 0.82 -8.51
C GLY A 59 -12.42 0.93 -7.66
N THR A 60 -11.62 1.99 -7.86
CA THR A 60 -10.42 2.26 -7.07
C THR A 60 -10.75 2.44 -5.59
N ASP A 61 -11.87 3.11 -5.27
CA ASP A 61 -12.39 3.29 -3.94
C ASP A 61 -12.66 1.94 -3.24
N ARG A 62 -13.34 1.03 -3.92
CA ARG A 62 -13.62 -0.32 -3.40
C ARG A 62 -12.34 -1.14 -3.21
N ALA A 63 -11.41 -1.00 -4.15
CA ALA A 63 -10.14 -1.69 -4.11
C ALA A 63 -9.25 -1.20 -2.96
N LEU A 64 -9.14 0.12 -2.76
CA LEU A 64 -8.43 0.72 -1.64
C LEU A 64 -9.03 0.28 -0.30
N LEU A 65 -10.35 0.37 -0.18
CA LEU A 65 -11.05 -0.02 1.04
C LEU A 65 -10.96 -1.52 1.32
N GLY A 66 -11.01 -2.35 0.26
CA GLY A 66 -10.80 -3.80 0.39
C GLY A 66 -9.39 -4.14 0.84
N GLY A 67 -8.37 -3.54 0.21
CA GLY A 67 -6.97 -3.75 0.53
C GLY A 67 -6.64 -3.35 1.99
N ILE A 68 -7.17 -2.21 2.46
CA ILE A 68 -6.95 -1.77 3.85
C ILE A 68 -7.61 -2.69 4.89
N MET A 69 -8.62 -3.44 4.50
CA MET A 69 -9.23 -4.50 5.31
C MET A 69 -8.53 -5.86 5.19
N GLY A 70 -7.42 -5.93 4.44
CA GLY A 70 -6.61 -7.13 4.27
C GLY A 70 -7.08 -8.07 3.15
N PHE A 71 -7.90 -7.61 2.20
CA PHE A 71 -8.34 -8.42 1.06
C PHE A 71 -7.27 -8.45 -0.04
N SER A 72 -7.03 -9.63 -0.61
CA SER A 72 -6.17 -9.78 -1.79
C SER A 72 -6.85 -9.22 -3.05
N THR A 73 -6.08 -9.02 -4.13
CA THR A 73 -6.58 -8.41 -5.38
C THR A 73 -7.68 -9.23 -6.07
N ASP A 74 -7.75 -10.51 -5.81
CA ASP A 74 -8.73 -11.48 -6.35
C ASP A 74 -9.89 -11.79 -5.39
N ASP A 75 -9.92 -11.16 -4.23
CA ASP A 75 -10.96 -11.38 -3.22
C ASP A 75 -12.30 -10.76 -3.65
N MET A 76 -13.31 -11.60 -3.81
CA MET A 76 -14.66 -11.19 -4.22
C MET A 76 -15.32 -10.18 -3.27
N ARG A 77 -14.88 -10.12 -2.00
CA ARG A 77 -15.38 -9.17 -0.99
C ARG A 77 -15.05 -7.71 -1.34
N ILE A 78 -14.07 -7.47 -2.22
CA ILE A 78 -13.76 -6.11 -2.73
C ILE A 78 -15.02 -5.44 -3.29
N ARG A 79 -15.92 -6.19 -3.95
CA ARG A 79 -17.15 -5.66 -4.52
C ARG A 79 -18.08 -5.04 -3.47
N ASN A 80 -18.07 -5.58 -2.26
CA ASN A 80 -18.91 -5.18 -1.14
C ASN A 80 -18.10 -4.52 -0.02
N SER A 81 -16.91 -3.97 -0.34
CA SER A 81 -15.99 -3.44 0.67
C SER A 81 -16.58 -2.30 1.50
N PHE A 82 -17.48 -1.49 0.93
CA PHE A 82 -18.17 -0.42 1.66
C PHE A 82 -19.07 -0.98 2.77
N ASP A 83 -19.90 -1.96 2.45
CA ASP A 83 -20.82 -2.57 3.42
C ASP A 83 -20.03 -3.26 4.52
N ILE A 84 -18.99 -4.02 4.15
CA ILE A 84 -18.13 -4.71 5.11
C ILE A 84 -17.37 -3.72 6.01
N ALA A 85 -16.92 -2.58 5.48
CA ALA A 85 -16.26 -1.55 6.28
C ALA A 85 -17.24 -0.94 7.30
N HIS A 86 -18.47 -0.67 6.90
CA HIS A 86 -19.54 -0.19 7.80
C HIS A 86 -19.87 -1.22 8.89
N GLU A 87 -20.01 -2.50 8.54
CA GLU A 87 -20.25 -3.58 9.49
C GLU A 87 -19.11 -3.71 10.52
N LYS A 88 -17.86 -3.50 10.10
CA LYS A 88 -16.68 -3.50 10.98
C LYS A 88 -16.51 -2.20 11.76
N GLY A 89 -17.33 -1.17 11.53
CA GLY A 89 -17.20 0.13 12.17
C GLY A 89 -15.98 0.93 11.73
N LEU A 90 -15.35 0.57 10.61
CA LEU A 90 -14.23 1.31 10.05
C LEU A 90 -14.71 2.63 9.46
N LYS A 91 -14.20 3.76 9.97
CA LYS A 91 -14.46 5.08 9.39
C LYS A 91 -13.52 5.30 8.22
N PHE A 92 -14.03 5.83 7.11
CA PHE A 92 -13.20 6.10 5.93
C PHE A 92 -13.70 7.31 5.14
N SER A 93 -12.80 7.93 4.39
CA SER A 93 -13.12 9.00 3.46
C SER A 93 -12.22 8.93 2.22
N PHE A 94 -12.73 9.47 1.10
CA PHE A 94 -11.97 9.64 -0.15
C PHE A 94 -11.96 11.11 -0.51
N THR A 95 -10.79 11.68 -0.69
CA THR A 95 -10.59 13.10 -1.01
C THR A 95 -9.76 13.20 -2.29
N PRO A 96 -10.35 13.56 -3.44
CA PRO A 96 -9.58 13.83 -4.65
C PRO A 96 -8.78 15.13 -4.49
N ASN A 97 -7.47 15.07 -4.80
CA ASN A 97 -6.59 16.22 -4.89
C ASN A 97 -6.15 16.40 -6.34
N GLU A 98 -6.72 17.38 -7.02
CA GLU A 98 -6.41 17.73 -8.40
C GLU A 98 -5.41 18.88 -8.51
N GLN A 99 -4.99 19.48 -7.39
CA GLN A 99 -4.11 20.65 -7.37
C GLN A 99 -2.64 20.27 -7.53
N GLU A 100 -2.24 19.12 -7.01
CA GLU A 100 -0.87 18.61 -7.08
C GLU A 100 -0.68 17.85 -8.40
N THR A 101 0.09 18.44 -9.32
CA THR A 101 0.27 17.89 -10.68
C THR A 101 1.67 17.29 -10.92
N ASP A 102 2.64 17.61 -10.08
CA ASP A 102 4.01 17.06 -10.15
C ASP A 102 4.14 15.79 -9.30
N ILE A 103 3.26 14.83 -9.58
CA ILE A 103 3.16 13.57 -8.85
C ILE A 103 2.78 12.45 -9.85
N HIS A 104 3.17 11.21 -9.55
CA HIS A 104 2.77 10.08 -10.38
C HIS A 104 1.23 9.98 -10.47
N PRO A 105 0.65 9.81 -11.66
CA PRO A 105 -0.81 9.93 -11.86
C PRO A 105 -1.66 8.92 -11.07
N ASN A 106 -1.10 7.80 -10.68
CA ASN A 106 -1.80 6.76 -9.91
C ASN A 106 -1.26 6.71 -8.47
N THR A 107 -1.22 7.87 -7.79
CA THR A 107 -0.75 8.01 -6.41
C THR A 107 -1.93 8.13 -5.45
N VAL A 108 -1.75 7.57 -4.25
CA VAL A 108 -2.65 7.70 -3.11
C VAL A 108 -1.87 7.88 -1.82
N ASP A 109 -2.30 8.82 -0.97
CA ASP A 109 -1.93 8.88 0.43
C ASP A 109 -3.00 8.19 1.26
N ILE A 110 -2.57 7.30 2.14
CA ILE A 110 -3.43 6.54 3.04
C ILE A 110 -3.09 6.96 4.48
N CYS A 111 -3.99 7.74 5.09
CA CYS A 111 -3.86 8.17 6.47
C CYS A 111 -4.66 7.21 7.35
N MET A 112 -3.97 6.44 8.19
CA MET A 112 -4.55 5.41 9.04
C MET A 112 -4.50 5.79 10.51
N GLU A 113 -5.53 5.36 11.27
CA GLU A 113 -5.56 5.38 12.73
C GLU A 113 -6.09 4.05 13.25
N ASN A 114 -5.34 3.39 14.14
CA ASN A 114 -5.79 2.17 14.78
C ASN A 114 -6.61 2.44 16.06
N GLU A 115 -7.17 1.39 16.68
CA GLU A 115 -7.95 1.52 17.93
C GLU A 115 -7.11 2.01 19.11
N LYS A 116 -5.79 1.84 19.08
CA LYS A 116 -4.86 2.34 20.10
C LYS A 116 -4.51 3.83 19.93
N GLY A 117 -5.03 4.48 18.86
CA GLY A 117 -4.73 5.88 18.54
C GLY A 117 -3.40 6.10 17.83
N GLN A 118 -2.71 5.03 17.43
CA GLN A 118 -1.51 5.14 16.60
C GLN A 118 -1.91 5.60 15.20
N LYS A 119 -1.16 6.57 14.66
CA LYS A 119 -1.39 7.13 13.33
C LYS A 119 -0.23 6.81 12.41
N MET A 120 -0.54 6.56 11.15
CA MET A 120 0.44 6.32 10.10
C MET A 120 -0.07 6.86 8.77
N THR A 121 0.82 7.48 8.00
CA THR A 121 0.56 7.91 6.64
C THR A 121 1.49 7.19 5.70
N VAL A 122 0.93 6.62 4.63
CA VAL A 122 1.67 5.88 3.61
C VAL A 122 1.31 6.44 2.24
N ARG A 123 2.31 6.83 1.44
CA ARG A 123 2.13 7.19 0.03
C ARG A 123 2.55 6.04 -0.85
N GLY A 124 1.63 5.62 -1.73
CA GLY A 124 1.87 4.55 -2.68
C GLY A 124 1.52 4.93 -4.11
N GLU A 125 2.26 4.36 -5.05
CA GLU A 125 2.09 4.55 -6.48
C GLU A 125 1.78 3.22 -7.16
N SER A 126 0.80 3.22 -8.07
CA SER A 126 0.52 2.07 -8.92
C SER A 126 1.20 2.22 -10.27
N LEU A 127 2.16 1.36 -10.56
CA LEU A 127 2.99 1.40 -11.76
C LEU A 127 2.36 0.67 -12.96
N GLY A 128 1.17 0.08 -12.77
CA GLY A 128 0.51 -0.75 -13.79
C GLY A 128 0.86 -2.23 -13.67
N GLY A 129 0.06 -3.10 -14.31
CA GLY A 129 0.24 -4.55 -14.23
C GLY A 129 0.13 -5.15 -12.83
N GLY A 130 -0.47 -4.43 -11.88
CA GLY A 130 -0.50 -4.82 -10.47
C GLY A 130 0.80 -4.52 -9.70
N LYS A 131 1.83 -3.96 -10.36
CA LYS A 131 3.06 -3.51 -9.70
C LYS A 131 2.81 -2.21 -8.95
N VAL A 132 3.36 -2.11 -7.75
CA VAL A 132 3.20 -0.93 -6.88
C VAL A 132 4.54 -0.55 -6.26
N ARG A 133 4.61 0.69 -5.79
CA ARG A 133 5.75 1.22 -5.07
C ARG A 133 5.25 2.07 -3.90
N ILE A 134 5.78 1.84 -2.71
CA ILE A 134 5.60 2.74 -1.57
C ILE A 134 6.77 3.73 -1.59
N VAL A 135 6.43 5.01 -1.57
CA VAL A 135 7.41 6.10 -1.76
C VAL A 135 7.56 7.01 -0.54
N ASP A 136 6.62 6.96 0.39
CA ASP A 136 6.69 7.73 1.64
C ASP A 136 5.97 7.00 2.78
N ILE A 137 6.56 7.04 3.96
CA ILE A 137 5.96 6.57 5.22
C ILE A 137 6.20 7.64 6.28
N ASN A 138 5.13 8.24 6.81
CA ASN A 138 5.19 9.28 7.84
C ASN A 138 6.15 10.44 7.48
N HIS A 139 6.11 10.89 6.21
CA HIS A 139 6.97 11.93 5.64
C HIS A 139 8.46 11.56 5.54
N VAL A 140 8.77 10.28 5.61
CA VAL A 140 10.10 9.74 5.30
C VAL A 140 10.04 9.09 3.93
N GLN A 141 10.89 9.54 3.01
CA GLN A 141 10.99 8.95 1.67
C GLN A 141 11.57 7.55 1.75
N VAL A 142 10.88 6.63 1.09
CA VAL A 142 11.27 5.22 0.97
C VAL A 142 11.09 4.77 -0.47
N ASP A 143 11.64 3.64 -0.85
CA ASP A 143 11.40 3.02 -2.15
C ASP A 143 11.34 1.51 -1.98
N PHE A 144 10.12 0.96 -1.90
CA PHE A 144 9.97 -0.49 -1.86
C PHE A 144 8.67 -0.96 -2.56
N THR A 145 8.75 -2.15 -3.17
CA THR A 145 7.67 -2.70 -4.02
C THR A 145 6.80 -3.73 -3.31
N GLY A 146 7.23 -4.21 -2.15
CA GLY A 146 6.58 -5.32 -1.45
C GLY A 146 6.75 -6.68 -2.16
N GLU A 147 7.71 -6.80 -3.07
CA GLU A 147 8.08 -8.08 -3.71
C GLU A 147 9.00 -8.92 -2.82
N TYR A 148 9.74 -8.24 -1.95
CA TYR A 148 10.64 -8.86 -0.99
C TYR A 148 10.23 -8.48 0.43
N SER A 149 10.62 -9.30 1.41
CA SER A 149 10.53 -8.93 2.81
C SER A 149 11.43 -7.71 3.08
N ALA A 150 10.89 -6.71 3.78
CA ALA A 150 11.61 -5.49 4.11
C ALA A 150 11.53 -5.22 5.61
N VAL A 151 12.65 -4.77 6.18
CA VAL A 151 12.71 -4.27 7.55
C VAL A 151 12.98 -2.77 7.48
N ILE A 152 12.06 -1.96 8.02
CA ILE A 152 12.21 -0.51 8.10
C ILE A 152 12.56 -0.17 9.53
N VAL A 153 13.74 0.42 9.75
CA VAL A 153 14.21 0.84 11.06
C VAL A 153 14.27 2.36 11.11
N ILE A 154 13.48 2.96 11.99
CA ILE A 154 13.49 4.39 12.26
C ILE A 154 14.30 4.60 13.54
N HIS A 155 15.41 5.33 13.46
CA HIS A 155 16.30 5.58 14.60
C HIS A 155 16.86 7.01 14.57
N GLN A 156 17.37 7.48 15.69
CA GLN A 156 18.20 8.67 15.73
C GLN A 156 19.58 8.32 15.15
N ASP A 157 20.11 9.21 14.31
CA ASP A 157 21.43 9.03 13.71
C ASP A 157 22.52 9.17 14.79
N THR A 158 22.92 8.02 15.34
CA THR A 158 23.98 7.89 16.33
C THR A 158 25.04 6.89 15.89
N PRO A 159 26.33 7.16 16.16
CA PRO A 159 27.40 6.24 15.80
C PRO A 159 27.16 4.82 16.34
N GLY A 160 27.34 3.81 15.48
CA GLY A 160 27.23 2.41 15.85
C GLY A 160 25.84 1.77 15.66
N VAL A 161 24.77 2.52 15.46
CA VAL A 161 23.40 1.97 15.30
C VAL A 161 23.30 1.06 14.09
N VAL A 162 23.84 1.46 12.94
CA VAL A 162 23.84 0.63 11.73
C VAL A 162 24.59 -0.68 11.94
N ALA A 163 25.76 -0.62 12.59
CA ALA A 163 26.55 -1.81 12.91
C ALA A 163 25.80 -2.76 13.86
N TYR A 164 25.10 -2.22 14.85
CA TYR A 164 24.28 -3.01 15.77
C TYR A 164 23.11 -3.70 15.07
N ILE A 165 22.36 -2.97 14.22
CA ILE A 165 21.24 -3.51 13.45
C ILE A 165 21.70 -4.62 12.51
N THR A 166 22.78 -4.38 11.75
CA THR A 166 23.31 -5.39 10.81
C THR A 166 23.84 -6.62 11.54
N CYS A 167 24.43 -6.46 12.72
CA CYS A 167 24.86 -7.57 13.56
C CYS A 167 23.66 -8.41 14.03
N LEU A 168 22.58 -7.76 14.48
CA LEU A 168 21.37 -8.47 14.90
C LEU A 168 20.72 -9.23 13.74
N LEU A 169 20.63 -8.61 12.56
CA LEU A 169 20.07 -9.26 11.37
C LEU A 169 20.91 -10.44 10.91
N TYR A 170 22.23 -10.32 10.98
CA TYR A 170 23.15 -11.40 10.59
C TYR A 170 23.16 -12.59 11.56
N THR A 171 22.91 -12.36 12.85
CA THR A 171 22.93 -13.39 13.90
C THR A 171 21.56 -13.96 14.26
N SER A 172 20.48 -13.48 13.64
CA SER A 172 19.13 -13.97 13.90
C SER A 172 18.70 -15.03 12.87
N ASP A 173 17.92 -16.03 13.31
CA ASP A 173 17.30 -17.03 12.41
C ASP A 173 16.46 -16.38 11.30
N ALA A 174 16.00 -15.13 11.50
CA ALA A 174 15.31 -14.35 10.48
C ALA A 174 16.19 -14.00 9.26
N ALA A 175 17.52 -14.08 9.38
CA ALA A 175 18.44 -13.88 8.25
C ALA A 175 18.49 -15.12 7.34
N ASP A 176 18.29 -16.30 7.90
CA ASP A 176 18.34 -17.57 7.16
C ASP A 176 17.06 -17.79 6.33
N ASP A 177 15.92 -17.28 6.80
CA ASP A 177 14.63 -17.31 6.07
C ASP A 177 14.58 -16.37 4.84
N LEU A 178 15.52 -15.42 4.73
CA LEU A 178 15.64 -14.48 3.62
C LEU A 178 16.46 -15.02 2.43
N ILE A 179 17.11 -16.16 2.57
CA ILE A 179 18.02 -16.76 1.56
C ILE A 179 17.42 -18.04 0.93
N GLY A 180 16.21 -18.43 1.33
CA GLY A 180 15.49 -19.60 0.82
C GLY A 180 14.68 -19.33 -0.44
#